data_93745cdda3b160e0f116a6d0232d80c4
#
_entry.id   93745cdda3b160e0f116a6d0232d80c4
#
_cell.length_a   1.000
_cell.length_b   1.000
_cell.length_c   1.000
_cell.angle_alpha   90.00
_cell.angle_beta   90.00
_cell.angle_gamma   90.00
#
_symmetry.space_group_name_H-M   'P 1'
#
loop_
_entity.id
_entity.type
_entity.pdbx_description
1 polymer ?
#
loop_
_entity_poly.entity_id
_entity_poly.type
_entity_poly.pdbx_seq_one_letter_code
_entity_poly.pdbx_strand_id
1 'polypeptide(L)'
;MRRLSPFPLLLCALLLAAPPALAQNGDGGGDRLTGPDFARSPVTAQRGMAATSQPLASQIAVDILKQGGSAVDAAIAANAALGLMEPTGNGLGGDLFAIVYDPETDSTYGLNASGRSPQGLSYEDLQDELGDRDQIPLLGHLPVSVPGTASGWGKLHERFGALPLRDNLAPAIEYARDGFPLSQVIAYYWQGNVESFRENSDMLPDSENWKETYLIEGDDGQMRAPEEGEVFRNPDLASTLETIAENGTEAFYEGEIAQTIADYAERTGGYLRMEDLRQHEANWVDPVSVDYRGVEVFELPPNGQGIAALQMLQILKGYDVASMGHNSTDYLHVQAEAKKLAFEDRARFYADPDFADVPVQQLISEEYGAQRRQQIEMDEVLSAPDAGNPRSVTTSGLDPAMRERLNNGDTIYLTVADSSGMM
;
A
#
# COMPACT_ATOMS: atom_id res chain seq x y z
N MET A 1 12.94 -92.04 -13.37
CA MET A 1 14.05 -91.27 -12.76
C MET A 1 14.64 -90.33 -13.80
N ARG A 2 14.22 -89.11 -13.82
CA ARG A 2 14.86 -88.03 -14.62
C ARG A 2 15.06 -86.83 -13.68
N ARG A 3 16.30 -86.50 -13.49
CA ARG A 3 16.71 -85.37 -12.66
C ARG A 3 16.40 -84.07 -13.39
N LEU A 4 15.63 -83.16 -12.76
CA LEU A 4 15.42 -81.85 -13.18
C LEU A 4 16.57 -80.96 -12.61
N SER A 5 17.28 -80.28 -13.51
CA SER A 5 18.36 -79.34 -13.22
C SER A 5 17.78 -78.03 -12.69
N PRO A 6 18.38 -77.37 -11.69
CA PRO A 6 17.95 -76.08 -11.19
C PRO A 6 18.78 -74.97 -11.89
N PHE A 7 18.28 -74.37 -12.93
CA PHE A 7 18.67 -73.09 -13.49
C PHE A 7 17.53 -72.59 -14.38
N PRO A 8 16.86 -71.47 -14.15
CA PRO A 8 17.37 -70.11 -14.20
C PRO A 8 16.62 -69.20 -13.22
N LEU A 9 17.26 -68.79 -12.15
CA LEU A 9 16.72 -67.74 -11.27
C LEU A 9 17.74 -66.62 -11.03
N LEU A 10 18.79 -66.57 -11.85
CA LEU A 10 19.85 -65.54 -11.70
C LEU A 10 19.87 -64.49 -12.78
N LEU A 11 18.86 -64.44 -13.67
CA LEU A 11 18.87 -63.45 -14.80
C LEU A 11 17.87 -62.31 -14.63
N CYS A 12 17.03 -62.32 -13.56
CA CYS A 12 16.07 -61.22 -13.30
C CYS A 12 16.56 -60.16 -12.30
N ALA A 13 17.72 -60.35 -11.66
CA ALA A 13 18.20 -59.44 -10.63
C ALA A 13 19.18 -58.34 -11.14
N LEU A 14 19.52 -58.33 -12.43
CA LEU A 14 20.49 -57.36 -13.01
C LEU A 14 19.83 -56.23 -13.83
N LEU A 15 18.50 -56.17 -13.88
CA LEU A 15 17.78 -55.12 -14.67
C LEU A 15 17.18 -54.00 -13.77
N LEU A 16 17.45 -53.97 -12.47
CA LEU A 16 16.90 -52.98 -11.55
C LEU A 16 17.91 -51.98 -10.98
N ALA A 17 19.12 -51.91 -11.53
CA ALA A 17 20.13 -50.94 -11.18
C ALA A 17 20.60 -50.09 -12.40
N ALA A 18 19.64 -49.65 -13.22
CA ALA A 18 19.92 -48.52 -14.07
C ALA A 18 19.77 -47.25 -13.18
N PRO A 19 20.81 -46.41 -13.06
CA PRO A 19 20.62 -45.09 -12.45
C PRO A 19 19.53 -44.37 -13.24
N PRO A 20 18.68 -43.57 -12.58
CA PRO A 20 17.73 -42.73 -13.32
C PRO A 20 18.56 -41.93 -14.35
N ALA A 21 18.26 -42.12 -15.64
CA ALA A 21 18.81 -41.28 -16.68
C ALA A 21 18.32 -39.86 -16.31
N LEU A 22 19.25 -39.02 -15.83
CA LEU A 22 19.04 -37.58 -15.76
C LEU A 22 18.70 -37.17 -17.20
N ALA A 23 17.43 -36.84 -17.40
CA ALA A 23 17.01 -36.23 -18.67
C ALA A 23 17.84 -34.94 -18.81
N GLN A 24 18.91 -35.00 -19.59
CA GLN A 24 19.57 -33.80 -20.05
C GLN A 24 18.55 -33.11 -20.98
N ASN A 25 17.89 -32.09 -20.46
CA ASN A 25 17.13 -31.18 -21.28
C ASN A 25 18.11 -30.42 -22.19
N GLY A 26 18.33 -30.96 -23.40
CA GLY A 26 19.19 -30.34 -24.37
C GLY A 26 18.54 -29.16 -25.09
N ASP A 27 18.19 -28.11 -24.37
CA ASP A 27 17.70 -26.86 -24.94
C ASP A 27 18.79 -25.77 -25.05
N GLY A 28 20.05 -26.15 -24.86
CA GLY A 28 21.19 -25.22 -24.99
C GLY A 28 21.30 -24.12 -23.94
N GLY A 29 20.39 -24.08 -22.99
CA GLY A 29 20.48 -23.25 -21.80
C GLY A 29 21.23 -24.01 -20.69
N GLY A 30 22.28 -23.43 -20.13
CA GLY A 30 23.05 -24.03 -19.04
C GLY A 30 22.19 -24.51 -17.87
N ASP A 31 22.79 -25.21 -16.92
CA ASP A 31 22.11 -25.71 -15.74
C ASP A 31 21.27 -24.60 -15.07
N ARG A 32 20.00 -24.86 -14.91
CA ARG A 32 19.13 -23.94 -14.15
C ARG A 32 19.60 -23.93 -12.70
N LEU A 33 19.82 -22.74 -12.19
CA LEU A 33 20.04 -22.58 -10.75
C LEU A 33 18.78 -23.07 -10.02
N THR A 34 18.96 -24.12 -9.21
CA THR A 34 17.88 -24.71 -8.42
C THR A 34 18.19 -24.53 -6.95
N GLY A 35 17.19 -24.14 -6.19
CA GLY A 35 17.30 -23.96 -4.74
C GLY A 35 16.22 -23.02 -4.22
N PRO A 36 16.02 -22.96 -2.90
CA PRO A 36 15.01 -22.09 -2.31
C PRO A 36 15.26 -20.59 -2.54
N ASP A 37 16.50 -20.23 -2.88
CA ASP A 37 16.94 -18.83 -3.00
C ASP A 37 16.85 -18.28 -4.46
N PHE A 38 16.45 -19.12 -5.45
CA PHE A 38 16.49 -18.75 -6.86
C PHE A 38 15.14 -18.98 -7.58
N ALA A 39 14.12 -18.21 -7.22
CA ALA A 39 12.85 -18.24 -7.99
C ALA A 39 12.99 -17.58 -9.35
N ARG A 40 13.85 -16.54 -9.49
CA ARG A 40 14.20 -15.83 -10.71
C ARG A 40 15.53 -15.11 -10.55
N SER A 41 16.16 -14.71 -11.68
CA SER A 41 17.35 -13.86 -11.61
C SER A 41 17.02 -12.49 -11.00
N PRO A 42 17.92 -11.94 -10.18
CA PRO A 42 17.83 -10.55 -9.74
C PRO A 42 17.75 -9.60 -10.93
N VAL A 43 16.91 -8.58 -10.83
CA VAL A 43 16.90 -7.48 -11.80
C VAL A 43 18.00 -6.48 -11.42
N THR A 44 18.87 -6.16 -12.35
CA THR A 44 19.93 -5.16 -12.16
C THR A 44 19.75 -4.03 -13.16
N ALA A 45 20.04 -2.80 -12.75
CA ALA A 45 19.93 -1.62 -13.59
C ALA A 45 21.11 -0.64 -13.35
N GLN A 46 21.42 0.19 -14.34
CA GLN A 46 22.50 1.18 -14.28
C GLN A 46 22.02 2.61 -14.03
N ARG A 47 20.77 2.91 -14.40
CA ARG A 47 20.22 4.27 -14.35
C ARG A 47 19.17 4.49 -13.28
N GLY A 48 18.82 3.44 -12.57
CA GLY A 48 17.80 3.45 -11.56
C GLY A 48 16.84 2.27 -11.71
N MET A 49 15.95 2.13 -10.78
CA MET A 49 15.02 1.02 -10.69
C MET A 49 13.70 1.51 -10.10
N ALA A 50 12.60 0.93 -10.54
CA ALA A 50 11.28 1.15 -9.98
C ALA A 50 10.57 -0.19 -9.73
N ALA A 51 9.84 -0.27 -8.63
CA ALA A 51 8.96 -1.38 -8.32
C ALA A 51 7.59 -0.83 -7.90
N THR A 52 6.55 -1.31 -8.58
CA THR A 52 5.16 -0.97 -8.32
C THR A 52 4.29 -2.22 -8.43
N SER A 53 3.04 -2.15 -8.00
CA SER A 53 2.05 -3.21 -8.16
C SER A 53 1.65 -3.46 -9.63
N GLN A 54 1.87 -2.48 -10.52
CA GLN A 54 1.42 -2.50 -11.92
C GLN A 54 2.61 -2.30 -12.90
N PRO A 55 2.86 -3.25 -13.83
CA PRO A 55 4.05 -3.21 -14.71
C PRO A 55 4.16 -1.94 -15.58
N LEU A 56 3.04 -1.39 -16.08
CA LEU A 56 3.06 -0.17 -16.89
C LEU A 56 3.50 1.05 -16.06
N ALA A 57 3.08 1.13 -14.79
CA ALA A 57 3.53 2.19 -13.89
C ALA A 57 5.03 2.08 -13.59
N SER A 58 5.56 0.86 -13.40
CA SER A 58 7.00 0.64 -13.28
C SER A 58 7.76 1.06 -14.55
N GLN A 59 7.21 0.79 -15.74
CA GLN A 59 7.80 1.22 -17.00
C GLN A 59 7.83 2.75 -17.12
N ILE A 60 6.72 3.42 -16.77
CA ILE A 60 6.64 4.89 -16.76
C ILE A 60 7.74 5.48 -15.86
N ALA A 61 7.87 4.96 -14.61
CA ALA A 61 8.93 5.42 -13.70
C ALA A 61 10.33 5.27 -14.31
N VAL A 62 10.63 4.12 -14.92
CA VAL A 62 11.91 3.86 -15.57
C VAL A 62 12.13 4.81 -16.77
N ASP A 63 11.09 5.14 -17.51
CA ASP A 63 11.20 6.04 -18.65
C ASP A 63 11.44 7.50 -18.22
N ILE A 64 10.85 7.94 -17.11
CA ILE A 64 11.16 9.23 -16.47
C ILE A 64 12.62 9.27 -15.99
N LEU A 65 13.13 8.21 -15.34
CA LEU A 65 14.55 8.11 -14.96
C LEU A 65 15.48 8.19 -16.16
N LYS A 66 15.14 7.58 -17.30
CA LYS A 66 15.92 7.66 -18.55
C LYS A 66 15.94 9.05 -19.15
N GLN A 67 14.89 9.85 -18.95
CA GLN A 67 14.81 11.25 -19.38
C GLN A 67 15.61 12.20 -18.48
N GLY A 68 16.19 11.70 -17.39
CA GLY A 68 16.98 12.48 -16.44
C GLY A 68 16.18 12.99 -15.25
N GLY A 69 14.99 12.45 -15.02
CA GLY A 69 14.21 12.69 -13.81
C GLY A 69 14.87 12.08 -12.57
N SER A 70 14.60 12.68 -11.43
CA SER A 70 14.98 12.14 -10.12
C SER A 70 14.14 10.91 -9.75
N ALA A 71 14.51 10.19 -8.69
CA ALA A 71 13.67 9.13 -8.12
C ALA A 71 12.27 9.67 -7.76
N VAL A 72 12.19 10.91 -7.29
CA VAL A 72 10.92 11.56 -6.93
C VAL A 72 10.07 11.89 -8.16
N ASP A 73 10.65 12.41 -9.24
CA ASP A 73 9.91 12.61 -10.51
C ASP A 73 9.30 11.30 -11.01
N ALA A 74 10.09 10.24 -10.99
CA ALA A 74 9.64 8.92 -11.41
C ALA A 74 8.57 8.32 -10.49
N ALA A 75 8.67 8.58 -9.18
CA ALA A 75 7.66 8.17 -8.21
C ALA A 75 6.32 8.89 -8.42
N ILE A 76 6.34 10.22 -8.65
CA ILE A 76 5.15 11.01 -8.97
C ILE A 76 4.48 10.50 -10.25
N ALA A 77 5.26 10.26 -11.31
CA ALA A 77 4.74 9.77 -12.59
C ALA A 77 4.08 8.39 -12.45
N ALA A 78 4.74 7.48 -11.71
CA ALA A 78 4.19 6.15 -11.44
C ALA A 78 2.92 6.23 -10.56
N ASN A 79 2.91 7.07 -9.53
CA ASN A 79 1.76 7.24 -8.65
C ASN A 79 0.55 7.82 -9.40
N ALA A 80 0.75 8.83 -10.25
CA ALA A 80 -0.29 9.37 -11.11
C ALA A 80 -0.88 8.31 -12.07
N ALA A 81 -0.02 7.48 -12.68
CA ALA A 81 -0.45 6.38 -13.54
C ALA A 81 -1.20 5.29 -12.75
N LEU A 82 -0.77 4.97 -11.52
CA LEU A 82 -1.46 4.02 -10.65
C LEU A 82 -2.85 4.49 -10.26
N GLY A 83 -3.10 5.81 -10.14
CA GLY A 83 -4.44 6.34 -9.91
C GLY A 83 -5.44 6.03 -11.02
N LEU A 84 -4.94 5.83 -12.26
CA LEU A 84 -5.73 5.32 -13.37
C LEU A 84 -5.78 3.79 -13.42
N MET A 85 -4.61 3.14 -13.24
CA MET A 85 -4.40 1.72 -13.55
C MET A 85 -4.76 0.78 -12.40
N GLU A 86 -4.82 1.31 -11.19
CA GLU A 86 -5.17 0.59 -9.95
C GLU A 86 -6.12 1.45 -9.08
N PRO A 87 -7.29 1.88 -9.62
CA PRO A 87 -8.17 2.82 -8.95
C PRO A 87 -8.85 2.24 -7.71
N THR A 88 -8.71 0.93 -7.48
CA THR A 88 -9.19 0.26 -6.28
C THR A 88 -8.33 0.53 -5.04
N GLY A 89 -7.09 1.01 -5.23
CA GLY A 89 -6.14 1.26 -4.14
C GLY A 89 -5.42 2.61 -4.20
N ASN A 90 -5.64 3.42 -5.25
CA ASN A 90 -4.96 4.70 -5.43
C ASN A 90 -5.82 5.73 -6.19
N GLY A 91 -5.56 7.02 -5.98
CA GLY A 91 -6.21 8.09 -6.73
C GLY A 91 -5.94 9.49 -6.16
N LEU A 92 -6.33 10.53 -6.93
CA LEU A 92 -6.21 11.93 -6.52
C LEU A 92 -7.03 12.28 -5.27
N GLY A 93 -8.09 11.51 -5.00
CA GLY A 93 -8.92 11.68 -3.81
C GLY A 93 -8.36 11.07 -2.54
N GLY A 94 -7.20 10.41 -2.61
CA GLY A 94 -6.56 9.72 -1.50
C GLY A 94 -5.48 10.51 -0.79
N ASP A 95 -4.83 9.83 0.15
CA ASP A 95 -3.67 10.29 0.89
C ASP A 95 -2.37 9.95 0.18
N LEU A 96 -1.27 10.62 0.55
CA LEU A 96 0.07 10.25 0.14
C LEU A 96 1.02 10.33 1.33
N PHE A 97 1.84 9.30 1.48
CA PHE A 97 2.96 9.27 2.40
C PHE A 97 4.24 8.94 1.64
N ALA A 98 5.34 9.60 1.97
CA ALA A 98 6.63 9.32 1.35
C ALA A 98 7.77 9.36 2.36
N ILE A 99 8.76 8.47 2.14
CA ILE A 99 10.07 8.54 2.76
C ILE A 99 11.08 8.69 1.63
N VAL A 100 11.91 9.73 1.69
CA VAL A 100 12.93 10.03 0.68
C VAL A 100 14.29 10.02 1.34
N TYR A 101 15.19 9.17 0.84
CA TYR A 101 16.61 9.25 1.17
C TYR A 101 17.32 10.12 0.13
N ASP A 102 17.98 11.17 0.60
CA ASP A 102 18.77 12.08 -0.22
C ASP A 102 20.29 11.82 0.02
N PRO A 103 20.99 11.28 -0.98
CA PRO A 103 22.41 10.99 -0.85
C PRO A 103 23.32 12.24 -0.79
N GLU A 104 22.84 13.41 -1.23
CA GLU A 104 23.63 14.64 -1.15
C GLU A 104 23.74 15.15 0.28
N THR A 105 22.70 14.97 1.07
CA THR A 105 22.64 15.39 2.48
C THR A 105 22.86 14.24 3.44
N ASP A 106 22.94 12.99 2.95
CA ASP A 106 22.97 11.74 3.74
C ASP A 106 21.83 11.71 4.77
N SER A 107 20.63 12.09 4.33
CA SER A 107 19.48 12.28 5.23
C SER A 107 18.22 11.65 4.66
N THR A 108 17.37 11.21 5.58
CA THR A 108 16.04 10.66 5.26
C THR A 108 14.97 11.68 5.65
N TYR A 109 14.07 11.95 4.72
CA TYR A 109 12.97 12.92 4.87
C TYR A 109 11.64 12.21 4.81
N GLY A 110 10.71 12.58 5.69
CA GLY A 110 9.35 12.07 5.69
C GLY A 110 8.36 13.11 5.20
N LEU A 111 7.40 12.72 4.38
CA LEU A 111 6.28 13.55 3.99
C LEU A 111 4.97 12.90 4.43
N ASN A 112 4.15 13.66 5.13
CA ASN A 112 2.76 13.34 5.44
C ASN A 112 1.83 14.23 4.64
N ALA A 113 1.16 13.65 3.67
CA ALA A 113 0.11 14.28 2.87
C ALA A 113 -1.23 13.54 3.05
N SER A 114 -1.55 13.18 4.28
CA SER A 114 -2.89 12.72 4.65
C SER A 114 -3.82 13.91 4.88
N GLY A 115 -5.10 13.70 4.61
CA GLY A 115 -6.11 14.73 4.80
C GLY A 115 -6.68 14.79 6.22
N ARG A 116 -7.06 15.99 6.64
CA ARG A 116 -7.86 16.17 7.86
C ARG A 116 -9.32 15.85 7.59
N SER A 117 -10.07 15.55 8.65
CA SER A 117 -11.53 15.49 8.56
C SER A 117 -12.11 16.87 8.19
N PRO A 118 -13.21 16.92 7.41
CA PRO A 118 -13.90 18.16 7.09
C PRO A 118 -14.32 18.93 8.34
N GLN A 119 -14.11 20.25 8.36
CA GLN A 119 -14.48 21.11 9.50
C GLN A 119 -15.99 21.15 9.75
N GLY A 120 -16.78 20.85 8.71
CA GLY A 120 -18.23 20.77 8.78
C GLY A 120 -18.77 19.52 9.50
N LEU A 121 -17.91 18.57 9.88
CA LEU A 121 -18.27 17.36 10.64
C LEU A 121 -17.68 17.44 12.04
N SER A 122 -18.47 17.93 13.01
CA SER A 122 -18.06 17.92 14.41
C SER A 122 -18.10 16.50 14.98
N TYR A 123 -17.41 16.30 16.11
CA TYR A 123 -17.47 15.00 16.81
C TYR A 123 -18.90 14.66 17.28
N GLU A 124 -19.70 15.67 17.67
CA GLU A 124 -21.09 15.49 18.07
C GLU A 124 -21.95 15.07 16.87
N ASP A 125 -21.81 15.74 15.71
CA ASP A 125 -22.48 15.37 14.47
C ASP A 125 -22.09 13.95 14.03
N LEU A 126 -20.80 13.60 14.12
CA LEU A 126 -20.31 12.26 13.81
C LEU A 126 -20.98 11.19 14.70
N GLN A 127 -21.10 11.44 15.99
CA GLN A 127 -21.75 10.51 16.91
C GLN A 127 -23.24 10.34 16.60
N ASP A 128 -23.93 11.44 16.29
CA ASP A 128 -25.35 11.41 15.91
C ASP A 128 -25.56 10.63 14.59
N GLU A 129 -24.69 10.81 13.60
CA GLU A 129 -24.72 10.09 12.33
C GLU A 129 -24.37 8.59 12.47
N LEU A 130 -23.47 8.26 13.39
CA LEU A 130 -23.14 6.87 13.68
C LEU A 130 -24.31 6.14 14.36
N GLY A 131 -25.07 6.81 15.22
CA GLY A 131 -26.14 6.19 16.01
C GLY A 131 -25.60 5.05 16.89
N ASP A 132 -26.09 3.83 16.68
CA ASP A 132 -25.65 2.64 17.43
C ASP A 132 -24.36 1.99 16.86
N ARG A 133 -23.79 2.55 15.79
CA ARG A 133 -22.52 2.05 15.21
C ARG A 133 -21.34 2.51 16.06
N ASP A 134 -20.41 1.61 16.29
CA ASP A 134 -19.15 1.85 17.01
C ASP A 134 -17.97 2.22 16.10
N GLN A 135 -18.17 2.21 14.78
CA GLN A 135 -17.15 2.47 13.77
C GLN A 135 -17.67 3.35 12.64
N ILE A 136 -16.79 4.19 12.10
CA ILE A 136 -17.04 4.92 10.86
C ILE A 136 -17.14 3.89 9.72
N PRO A 137 -18.21 3.92 8.90
CA PRO A 137 -18.35 3.01 7.76
C PRO A 137 -17.24 3.25 6.73
N LEU A 138 -16.93 2.23 5.93
CA LEU A 138 -15.92 2.34 4.85
C LEU A 138 -16.42 3.13 3.64
N LEU A 139 -17.74 3.27 3.47
CA LEU A 139 -18.39 3.93 2.34
C LEU A 139 -19.25 5.10 2.82
N GLY A 140 -19.56 6.00 1.92
CA GLY A 140 -20.39 7.18 2.19
C GLY A 140 -19.56 8.42 2.51
N HIS A 141 -20.16 9.40 3.18
CA HIS A 141 -19.52 10.70 3.44
C HIS A 141 -18.68 10.75 4.73
N LEU A 142 -18.98 9.90 5.72
CA LEU A 142 -18.34 9.95 7.03
C LEU A 142 -16.82 9.64 7.00
N PRO A 143 -16.32 8.69 6.17
CA PRO A 143 -14.89 8.40 6.11
C PRO A 143 -14.09 9.38 5.24
N VAL A 144 -14.75 10.32 4.57
CA VAL A 144 -14.08 11.24 3.63
C VAL A 144 -13.20 12.23 4.38
N SER A 145 -11.91 12.26 4.06
CA SER A 145 -10.94 13.29 4.45
C SER A 145 -10.63 14.22 3.28
N VAL A 146 -9.94 15.31 3.54
CA VAL A 146 -9.45 16.19 2.47
C VAL A 146 -8.42 15.44 1.62
N PRO A 147 -8.57 15.37 0.28
CA PRO A 147 -7.58 14.71 -0.57
C PRO A 147 -6.18 15.30 -0.42
N GLY A 148 -5.17 14.46 -0.19
CA GLY A 148 -3.80 14.91 0.07
C GLY A 148 -2.81 14.66 -1.06
N THR A 149 -3.11 13.74 -1.98
CA THR A 149 -2.18 13.26 -3.01
C THR A 149 -1.56 14.40 -3.84
N ALA A 150 -2.36 15.34 -4.35
CA ALA A 150 -1.86 16.43 -5.19
C ALA A 150 -0.91 17.37 -4.41
N SER A 151 -1.22 17.70 -3.15
CA SER A 151 -0.34 18.48 -2.27
C SER A 151 0.98 17.72 -2.00
N GLY A 152 0.91 16.40 -1.80
CA GLY A 152 2.09 15.56 -1.67
C GLY A 152 2.99 15.62 -2.90
N TRP A 153 2.43 15.52 -4.12
CA TRP A 153 3.21 15.69 -5.36
C TRP A 153 3.89 17.07 -5.43
N GLY A 154 3.16 18.12 -5.08
CA GLY A 154 3.71 19.48 -5.08
C GLY A 154 4.92 19.63 -4.15
N LYS A 155 4.78 19.17 -2.89
CA LYS A 155 5.88 19.25 -1.90
C LYS A 155 7.08 18.37 -2.27
N LEU A 156 6.85 17.18 -2.80
CA LEU A 156 7.91 16.31 -3.28
C LEU A 156 8.65 16.90 -4.46
N HIS A 157 7.90 17.40 -5.45
CA HIS A 157 8.45 17.99 -6.66
C HIS A 157 9.21 19.29 -6.38
N GLU A 158 8.68 20.18 -5.53
CA GLU A 158 9.34 21.42 -5.14
C GLU A 158 10.74 21.18 -4.57
N ARG A 159 10.90 20.11 -3.79
CA ARG A 159 12.16 19.83 -3.08
C ARG A 159 13.13 18.96 -3.87
N PHE A 160 12.65 17.97 -4.58
CA PHE A 160 13.46 16.91 -5.17
C PHE A 160 13.22 16.71 -6.68
N GLY A 161 12.30 17.44 -7.29
CA GLY A 161 12.04 17.35 -8.72
C GLY A 161 13.20 17.87 -9.55
N ALA A 162 13.52 17.16 -10.62
CA ALA A 162 14.52 17.54 -11.63
C ALA A 162 13.89 17.89 -12.98
N LEU A 163 12.71 17.35 -13.28
CA LEU A 163 11.93 17.63 -14.50
C LEU A 163 10.73 18.51 -14.17
N PRO A 164 10.17 19.24 -15.14
CA PRO A 164 8.89 19.93 -14.96
C PRO A 164 7.76 18.96 -14.58
N LEU A 165 6.90 19.33 -13.64
CA LEU A 165 5.79 18.48 -13.18
C LEU A 165 4.90 17.98 -14.33
N ARG A 166 4.69 18.82 -15.38
CA ARG A 166 3.94 18.42 -16.58
C ARG A 166 4.56 17.23 -17.31
N ASP A 167 5.89 17.10 -17.29
CA ASP A 167 6.58 16.02 -17.96
C ASP A 167 6.41 14.71 -17.15
N ASN A 168 6.34 14.81 -15.82
CA ASN A 168 6.04 13.69 -14.93
C ASN A 168 4.60 13.18 -15.08
N LEU A 169 3.63 14.10 -15.29
CA LEU A 169 2.22 13.72 -15.40
C LEU A 169 1.81 13.30 -16.84
N ALA A 170 2.60 13.67 -17.85
CA ALA A 170 2.29 13.41 -19.26
C ALA A 170 1.96 11.94 -19.58
N PRO A 171 2.71 10.93 -19.08
CA PRO A 171 2.37 9.52 -19.36
C PRO A 171 1.02 9.11 -18.77
N ALA A 172 0.67 9.55 -17.58
CA ALA A 172 -0.62 9.25 -16.95
C ALA A 172 -1.77 9.91 -17.73
N ILE A 173 -1.58 11.14 -18.20
CA ILE A 173 -2.54 11.88 -19.05
C ILE A 173 -2.78 11.12 -20.36
N GLU A 174 -1.71 10.67 -21.03
CA GLU A 174 -1.80 9.90 -22.28
C GLU A 174 -2.59 8.60 -22.07
N TYR A 175 -2.24 7.80 -21.05
CA TYR A 175 -2.97 6.57 -20.76
C TYR A 175 -4.42 6.81 -20.32
N ALA A 176 -4.71 7.88 -19.59
CA ALA A 176 -6.08 8.21 -19.21
C ALA A 176 -6.95 8.58 -20.42
N ARG A 177 -6.37 9.27 -21.42
CA ARG A 177 -7.04 9.66 -22.66
C ARG A 177 -7.17 8.50 -23.64
N ASP A 178 -6.04 7.83 -23.94
CA ASP A 178 -5.95 6.83 -25.00
C ASP A 178 -6.30 5.42 -24.54
N GLY A 179 -6.17 5.18 -23.23
CA GLY A 179 -6.51 3.95 -22.54
C GLY A 179 -5.33 3.04 -22.27
N PHE A 180 -5.53 2.12 -21.34
CA PHE A 180 -4.57 1.08 -21.00
C PHE A 180 -5.26 -0.29 -20.92
N PRO A 181 -4.57 -1.40 -21.25
CA PRO A 181 -5.12 -2.74 -21.12
C PRO A 181 -5.09 -3.18 -19.66
N LEU A 182 -6.22 -3.70 -19.15
CA LEU A 182 -6.31 -4.21 -17.79
C LEU A 182 -5.49 -5.51 -17.64
N SER A 183 -4.71 -5.58 -16.56
CA SER A 183 -4.08 -6.83 -16.14
C SER A 183 -5.08 -7.73 -15.40
N GLN A 184 -4.80 -9.04 -15.34
CA GLN A 184 -5.65 -10.04 -14.69
C GLN A 184 -5.97 -9.70 -13.23
N VAL A 185 -4.96 -9.30 -12.46
CA VAL A 185 -5.13 -8.99 -11.03
C VAL A 185 -5.99 -7.74 -10.84
N ILE A 186 -5.78 -6.71 -11.64
CA ILE A 186 -6.57 -5.47 -11.58
C ILE A 186 -8.03 -5.74 -11.98
N ALA A 187 -8.27 -6.51 -13.06
CA ALA A 187 -9.62 -6.89 -13.45
C ALA A 187 -10.36 -7.66 -12.33
N TYR A 188 -9.64 -8.56 -11.63
CA TYR A 188 -10.21 -9.31 -10.50
C TYR A 188 -10.64 -8.38 -9.35
N TYR A 189 -9.78 -7.46 -8.90
CA TYR A 189 -10.14 -6.51 -7.83
C TYR A 189 -11.24 -5.54 -8.27
N TRP A 190 -11.19 -5.10 -9.51
CA TRP A 190 -12.23 -4.19 -10.05
C TRP A 190 -13.62 -4.82 -10.01
N GLN A 191 -13.74 -6.08 -10.43
CA GLN A 191 -15.01 -6.82 -10.34
C GLN A 191 -15.50 -6.93 -8.89
N GLY A 192 -14.62 -7.28 -7.95
CA GLY A 192 -14.96 -7.36 -6.54
C GLY A 192 -15.46 -6.04 -5.96
N ASN A 193 -14.82 -4.92 -6.32
CA ASN A 193 -15.26 -3.60 -5.89
C ASN A 193 -16.60 -3.18 -6.52
N VAL A 194 -16.84 -3.50 -7.78
CA VAL A 194 -18.14 -3.24 -8.44
C VAL A 194 -19.25 -4.02 -7.74
N GLU A 195 -19.02 -5.27 -7.36
CA GLU A 195 -20.01 -6.05 -6.59
C GLU A 195 -20.26 -5.42 -5.22
N SER A 196 -19.20 -5.05 -4.49
CA SER A 196 -19.30 -4.37 -3.20
C SER A 196 -20.08 -3.06 -3.29
N PHE A 197 -19.85 -2.26 -4.32
CA PHE A 197 -20.57 -0.99 -4.54
C PHE A 197 -22.04 -1.22 -4.89
N ARG A 198 -22.37 -2.27 -5.62
CA ARG A 198 -23.77 -2.64 -5.92
C ARG A 198 -24.50 -3.11 -4.67
N GLU A 199 -23.85 -3.93 -3.84
CA GLU A 199 -24.42 -4.45 -2.59
C GLU A 199 -24.64 -3.37 -1.54
N ASN A 200 -23.80 -2.32 -1.54
CA ASN A 200 -23.84 -1.20 -0.60
C ASN A 200 -24.30 0.11 -1.27
N SER A 201 -25.11 0.03 -2.31
CA SER A 201 -25.52 1.19 -3.10
C SER A 201 -26.32 2.24 -2.32
N ASP A 202 -26.98 1.85 -1.25
CA ASP A 202 -27.68 2.72 -0.30
C ASP A 202 -26.74 3.57 0.57
N MET A 203 -25.48 3.18 0.69
CA MET A 203 -24.45 3.94 1.40
C MET A 203 -23.70 4.92 0.49
N LEU A 204 -23.84 4.78 -0.83
CA LEU A 204 -23.16 5.65 -1.79
C LEU A 204 -23.99 6.92 -2.03
N PRO A 205 -23.38 8.10 -1.91
CA PRO A 205 -24.09 9.38 -2.04
C PRO A 205 -24.64 9.64 -3.45
N ASP A 206 -23.99 9.08 -4.46
CA ASP A 206 -24.41 9.18 -5.86
C ASP A 206 -24.00 7.90 -6.59
N SER A 207 -24.96 7.04 -6.87
CA SER A 207 -24.71 5.74 -7.48
C SER A 207 -24.47 5.81 -9.00
N GLU A 208 -24.71 6.93 -9.66
CA GLU A 208 -24.52 7.04 -11.10
C GLU A 208 -23.08 7.44 -11.47
N ASN A 209 -22.48 8.40 -10.76
CA ASN A 209 -21.13 8.88 -11.06
C ASN A 209 -20.07 7.78 -11.12
N TRP A 210 -20.04 6.89 -10.12
CA TRP A 210 -19.04 5.81 -10.13
C TRP A 210 -19.31 4.80 -11.26
N LYS A 211 -20.57 4.59 -11.64
CA LYS A 211 -20.92 3.70 -12.75
C LYS A 211 -20.46 4.29 -14.08
N GLU A 212 -20.70 5.56 -14.31
CA GLU A 212 -20.27 6.27 -15.51
C GLU A 212 -18.75 6.30 -15.62
N THR A 213 -18.05 6.43 -14.49
CA THR A 213 -16.58 6.52 -14.45
C THR A 213 -15.89 5.16 -14.59
N TYR A 214 -16.39 4.12 -13.90
CA TYR A 214 -15.64 2.87 -13.70
C TYR A 214 -16.27 1.64 -14.36
N LEU A 215 -17.42 1.76 -15.01
CA LEU A 215 -18.02 0.66 -15.77
C LEU A 215 -17.90 0.93 -17.28
N ILE A 216 -17.93 -0.15 -18.04
CA ILE A 216 -17.98 -0.11 -19.50
C ILE A 216 -19.26 -0.77 -19.99
N GLU A 217 -19.75 -0.36 -21.17
CA GLU A 217 -20.90 -1.00 -21.82
C GLU A 217 -20.49 -2.35 -22.41
N GLY A 218 -21.19 -3.40 -22.03
CA GLY A 218 -21.00 -4.73 -22.59
C GLY A 218 -21.74 -4.92 -23.93
N ASP A 219 -21.51 -6.04 -24.61
CA ASP A 219 -22.16 -6.37 -25.89
C ASP A 219 -23.69 -6.47 -25.79
N ASP A 220 -24.22 -6.70 -24.60
CA ASP A 220 -25.64 -6.76 -24.28
C ASP A 220 -26.25 -5.40 -23.90
N GLY A 221 -25.46 -4.32 -23.93
CA GLY A 221 -25.84 -2.97 -23.53
C GLY A 221 -25.95 -2.77 -22.02
N GLN A 222 -25.46 -3.71 -21.20
CA GLN A 222 -25.41 -3.56 -19.75
C GLN A 222 -24.05 -3.00 -19.29
N MET A 223 -24.09 -2.13 -18.27
CA MET A 223 -22.87 -1.62 -17.65
C MET A 223 -22.21 -2.68 -16.75
N ARG A 224 -20.94 -2.96 -16.99
CA ARG A 224 -20.16 -3.96 -16.26
C ARG A 224 -18.74 -3.49 -15.94
N ALA A 225 -18.08 -4.16 -15.01
CA ALA A 225 -16.65 -4.01 -14.82
C ALA A 225 -15.88 -4.38 -16.09
N PRO A 226 -14.78 -3.68 -16.42
CA PRO A 226 -13.89 -4.11 -17.49
C PRO A 226 -13.20 -5.42 -17.15
N GLU A 227 -12.92 -6.24 -18.17
CA GLU A 227 -12.27 -7.55 -18.06
C GLU A 227 -10.77 -7.50 -18.41
N GLU A 228 -10.04 -8.57 -18.10
CA GLU A 228 -8.63 -8.72 -18.48
C GLU A 228 -8.41 -8.49 -19.99
N GLY A 229 -7.46 -7.62 -20.32
CA GLY A 229 -7.10 -7.27 -21.69
C GLY A 229 -7.98 -6.21 -22.35
N GLU A 230 -9.10 -5.85 -21.77
CA GLU A 230 -9.90 -4.73 -22.26
C GLU A 230 -9.22 -3.39 -21.99
N VAL A 231 -9.46 -2.43 -22.88
CA VAL A 231 -8.86 -1.09 -22.79
C VAL A 231 -9.80 -0.16 -22.05
N PHE A 232 -9.36 0.27 -20.86
CA PHE A 232 -10.09 1.25 -20.05
C PHE A 232 -9.54 2.66 -20.29
N ARG A 233 -10.44 3.66 -20.26
CA ARG A 233 -10.14 5.10 -20.42
C ARG A 233 -10.84 5.89 -19.35
N ASN A 234 -10.21 7.00 -18.95
CA ASN A 234 -10.82 7.98 -18.06
C ASN A 234 -10.45 9.40 -18.55
N PRO A 235 -11.20 9.95 -19.52
CA PRO A 235 -10.90 11.27 -20.07
C PRO A 235 -11.06 12.41 -19.06
N ASP A 236 -11.91 12.25 -18.04
CA ASP A 236 -12.08 13.26 -17.00
C ASP A 236 -10.86 13.32 -16.09
N LEU A 237 -10.26 12.16 -15.76
CA LEU A 237 -8.99 12.12 -15.05
C LEU A 237 -7.87 12.74 -15.90
N ALA A 238 -7.85 12.49 -17.22
CA ALA A 238 -6.88 13.13 -18.11
C ALA A 238 -6.99 14.66 -18.05
N SER A 239 -8.19 15.21 -18.13
CA SER A 239 -8.46 16.63 -18.05
C SER A 239 -8.05 17.23 -16.68
N THR A 240 -8.31 16.51 -15.59
CA THR A 240 -7.91 16.91 -14.25
C THR A 240 -6.39 16.95 -14.11
N LEU A 241 -5.70 15.91 -14.58
CA LEU A 241 -4.22 15.86 -14.57
C LEU A 241 -3.59 16.92 -15.48
N GLU A 242 -4.21 17.25 -16.63
CA GLU A 242 -3.79 18.35 -17.50
C GLU A 242 -3.87 19.69 -16.78
N THR A 243 -4.98 19.95 -16.07
CA THR A 243 -5.14 21.17 -15.28
C THR A 243 -4.04 21.30 -14.22
N ILE A 244 -3.70 20.23 -13.53
CA ILE A 244 -2.62 20.20 -12.54
C ILE A 244 -1.25 20.39 -13.22
N ALA A 245 -1.02 19.74 -14.37
CA ALA A 245 0.23 19.84 -15.12
C ALA A 245 0.51 21.25 -15.64
N GLU A 246 -0.53 21.99 -16.01
CA GLU A 246 -0.44 23.34 -16.56
C GLU A 246 -0.37 24.43 -15.48
N ASN A 247 -1.10 24.26 -14.38
CA ASN A 247 -1.31 25.30 -13.38
C ASN A 247 -0.69 25.00 -12.01
N GLY A 248 -0.03 23.84 -11.84
CA GLY A 248 0.50 23.39 -10.55
C GLY A 248 -0.53 22.67 -9.70
N THR A 249 -0.05 22.06 -8.61
CA THR A 249 -0.89 21.27 -7.71
C THR A 249 -1.89 22.09 -6.91
N GLU A 250 -1.65 23.37 -6.74
CA GLU A 250 -2.56 24.33 -6.10
C GLU A 250 -3.89 24.44 -6.84
N ALA A 251 -3.90 24.22 -8.17
CA ALA A 251 -5.14 24.21 -8.97
C ALA A 251 -6.16 23.13 -8.52
N PHE A 252 -5.69 22.08 -7.83
CA PHE A 252 -6.56 21.08 -7.24
C PHE A 252 -7.31 21.63 -6.01
N TYR A 253 -6.72 22.54 -5.25
CA TYR A 253 -7.24 23.02 -3.97
C TYR A 253 -7.93 24.39 -4.03
N GLU A 254 -7.63 25.21 -5.03
CA GLU A 254 -8.11 26.59 -5.12
C GLU A 254 -8.94 26.88 -6.38
N GLY A 255 -8.87 26.02 -7.40
CA GLY A 255 -9.47 26.24 -8.71
C GLY A 255 -10.84 25.58 -8.90
N GLU A 256 -11.14 25.31 -10.18
CA GLU A 256 -12.40 24.69 -10.62
C GLU A 256 -12.58 23.26 -10.07
N ILE A 257 -11.47 22.51 -9.95
CA ILE A 257 -11.47 21.15 -9.38
C ILE A 257 -11.99 21.19 -7.93
N ALA A 258 -11.42 22.09 -7.11
CA ALA A 258 -11.86 22.26 -5.72
C ALA A 258 -13.34 22.64 -5.63
N GLN A 259 -13.80 23.57 -6.49
CA GLN A 259 -15.19 23.99 -6.50
C GLN A 259 -16.10 22.82 -6.87
N THR A 260 -15.72 22.01 -7.87
CA THR A 260 -16.50 20.83 -8.28
C THR A 260 -16.61 19.80 -7.14
N ILE A 261 -15.52 19.55 -6.41
CA ILE A 261 -15.51 18.65 -5.26
C ILE A 261 -16.43 19.18 -4.14
N ALA A 262 -16.33 20.47 -3.81
CA ALA A 262 -17.12 21.09 -2.75
C ALA A 262 -18.61 21.11 -3.11
N ASP A 263 -18.96 21.49 -4.35
CA ASP A 263 -20.36 21.51 -4.85
C ASP A 263 -20.96 20.09 -4.87
N TYR A 264 -20.17 19.08 -5.24
CA TYR A 264 -20.58 17.68 -5.20
C TYR A 264 -20.87 17.25 -3.76
N ALA A 265 -19.94 17.50 -2.84
CA ALA A 265 -20.14 17.16 -1.44
C ALA A 265 -21.37 17.84 -0.84
N GLU A 266 -21.59 19.15 -1.11
CA GLU A 266 -22.77 19.87 -0.63
C GLU A 266 -24.07 19.30 -1.20
N ARG A 267 -24.11 19.05 -2.53
CA ARG A 267 -25.30 18.50 -3.24
C ARG A 267 -25.67 17.11 -2.75
N THR A 268 -24.71 16.30 -2.37
CA THR A 268 -24.92 14.90 -1.95
C THR A 268 -24.98 14.73 -0.41
N GLY A 269 -24.91 15.82 0.35
CA GLY A 269 -25.00 15.79 1.81
C GLY A 269 -23.67 15.48 2.52
N GLY A 270 -22.55 15.57 1.80
CA GLY A 270 -21.22 15.41 2.39
C GLY A 270 -20.74 16.64 3.15
N TYR A 271 -19.66 16.50 3.87
CA TYR A 271 -19.14 17.51 4.80
C TYR A 271 -18.00 18.37 4.24
N LEU A 272 -17.34 17.93 3.17
CA LEU A 272 -16.21 18.63 2.56
C LEU A 272 -16.64 19.95 1.93
N ARG A 273 -15.90 21.02 2.18
CA ARG A 273 -16.17 22.39 1.67
C ARG A 273 -14.90 22.99 1.07
N MET A 274 -15.06 24.06 0.29
CA MET A 274 -13.95 24.81 -0.32
C MET A 274 -12.88 25.26 0.71
N GLU A 275 -13.29 25.59 1.92
CA GLU A 275 -12.37 26.01 2.96
C GLU A 275 -11.45 24.88 3.44
N ASP A 276 -11.98 23.66 3.53
CA ASP A 276 -11.20 22.47 3.87
C ASP A 276 -10.10 22.21 2.84
N LEU A 277 -10.45 22.33 1.55
CA LEU A 277 -9.52 22.18 0.44
C LEU A 277 -8.44 23.27 0.46
N ARG A 278 -8.81 24.54 0.61
CA ARG A 278 -7.88 25.68 0.63
C ARG A 278 -6.90 25.66 1.79
N GLN A 279 -7.29 25.11 2.93
CA GLN A 279 -6.45 25.01 4.12
C GLN A 279 -5.55 23.78 4.14
N HIS A 280 -5.75 22.86 3.20
CA HIS A 280 -4.97 21.65 3.18
C HIS A 280 -3.53 21.91 2.73
N GLU A 281 -2.58 21.38 3.48
CA GLU A 281 -1.16 21.42 3.17
C GLU A 281 -0.48 20.14 3.65
N ALA A 282 0.28 19.51 2.76
CA ALA A 282 1.14 18.39 3.11
C ALA A 282 2.34 18.88 3.95
N ASN A 283 2.74 18.08 4.94
CA ASN A 283 3.75 18.49 5.91
C ASN A 283 4.97 17.56 5.87
N TRP A 284 6.16 18.17 5.88
CA TRP A 284 7.39 17.44 6.16
C TRP A 284 7.43 17.05 7.63
N VAL A 285 7.75 15.79 7.90
CA VAL A 285 7.86 15.22 9.24
C VAL A 285 9.21 14.52 9.40
N ASP A 286 9.74 14.50 10.60
CA ASP A 286 10.95 13.75 10.88
C ASP A 286 10.62 12.26 11.00
N PRO A 287 11.19 11.39 10.15
CA PRO A 287 11.02 9.95 10.29
C PRO A 287 11.49 9.46 11.64
N VAL A 288 10.87 8.42 12.15
CA VAL A 288 11.31 7.69 13.35
C VAL A 288 11.94 6.38 12.96
N SER A 289 12.89 5.88 13.74
CA SER A 289 13.63 4.66 13.40
C SER A 289 13.86 3.75 14.60
N VAL A 290 14.18 2.50 14.29
CA VAL A 290 14.68 1.50 15.23
C VAL A 290 15.86 0.76 14.64
N ASP A 291 16.81 0.37 15.48
CA ASP A 291 17.81 -0.63 15.09
C ASP A 291 17.20 -2.04 15.15
N TYR A 292 17.23 -2.72 14.02
CA TYR A 292 16.90 -4.14 13.93
C TYR A 292 18.10 -4.93 13.43
N ARG A 293 18.87 -5.51 14.37
CA ARG A 293 20.03 -6.36 14.09
C ARG A 293 21.15 -5.68 13.28
N GLY A 294 21.39 -4.40 13.58
CA GLY A 294 22.42 -3.59 12.91
C GLY A 294 21.97 -2.93 11.61
N VAL A 295 20.67 -2.99 11.32
CA VAL A 295 20.04 -2.24 10.23
C VAL A 295 19.08 -1.23 10.86
N GLU A 296 19.24 0.04 10.52
CA GLU A 296 18.31 1.09 10.92
C GLU A 296 17.09 1.07 9.98
N VAL A 297 15.89 0.94 10.55
CA VAL A 297 14.61 0.89 9.81
C VAL A 297 13.80 2.12 10.14
N PHE A 298 13.44 2.87 9.12
CA PHE A 298 12.70 4.14 9.22
C PHE A 298 11.23 3.96 8.88
N GLU A 299 10.38 4.73 9.56
CA GLU A 299 8.96 4.86 9.29
C GLU A 299 8.49 6.28 9.58
N LEU A 300 7.31 6.65 9.06
CA LEU A 300 6.69 7.91 9.42
C LEU A 300 6.04 7.82 10.81
N PRO A 301 6.09 8.92 11.58
CA PRO A 301 5.34 9.00 12.83
C PRO A 301 3.82 8.96 12.57
N PRO A 302 2.98 8.76 13.59
CA PRO A 302 1.53 8.92 13.47
C PRO A 302 1.17 10.34 12.92
N ASN A 303 0.05 10.47 12.30
CA ASN A 303 -1.26 9.77 12.35
C ASN A 303 -1.31 8.42 11.58
N GLY A 304 -0.40 8.16 10.62
CA GLY A 304 -0.31 6.87 9.93
C GLY A 304 0.05 5.70 10.85
N GLN A 305 0.09 4.51 10.26
CA GLN A 305 0.31 3.26 11.00
C GLN A 305 1.74 2.69 10.87
N GLY A 306 2.65 3.38 10.21
CA GLY A 306 3.99 2.87 9.88
C GLY A 306 4.77 2.35 11.09
N ILE A 307 4.71 3.05 12.22
CA ILE A 307 5.41 2.63 13.45
C ILE A 307 4.95 1.27 14.00
N ALA A 308 3.83 0.71 13.53
CA ALA A 308 3.46 -0.67 13.90
C ALA A 308 4.48 -1.70 13.37
N ALA A 309 5.07 -1.45 12.20
CA ALA A 309 6.16 -2.27 11.69
C ALA A 309 7.40 -2.20 12.60
N LEU A 310 7.76 -1.00 13.07
CA LEU A 310 8.87 -0.82 14.01
C LEU A 310 8.61 -1.53 15.35
N GLN A 311 7.37 -1.47 15.87
CA GLN A 311 6.98 -2.22 17.06
C GLN A 311 7.12 -3.74 16.85
N MET A 312 6.64 -4.25 15.70
CA MET A 312 6.79 -5.67 15.37
C MET A 312 8.28 -6.07 15.32
N LEU A 313 9.14 -5.25 14.72
CA LEU A 313 10.57 -5.51 14.68
C LEU A 313 11.20 -5.56 16.08
N GLN A 314 10.81 -4.65 16.99
CA GLN A 314 11.29 -4.67 18.37
C GLN A 314 10.81 -5.91 19.15
N ILE A 315 9.60 -6.37 18.90
CA ILE A 315 9.10 -7.64 19.46
C ILE A 315 9.91 -8.82 18.90
N LEU A 316 10.10 -8.87 17.58
CA LEU A 316 10.81 -9.95 16.87
C LEU A 316 12.33 -9.97 17.14
N LYS A 317 12.92 -8.85 17.58
CA LYS A 317 14.37 -8.73 17.86
C LYS A 317 14.90 -9.79 18.84
N GLY A 318 14.04 -10.28 19.73
CA GLY A 318 14.39 -11.29 20.73
C GLY A 318 14.35 -12.75 20.25
N TYR A 319 13.89 -13.02 19.03
CA TYR A 319 13.85 -14.35 18.45
C TYR A 319 14.96 -14.55 17.43
N ASP A 320 15.51 -15.74 17.31
CA ASP A 320 16.38 -16.10 16.19
C ASP A 320 15.54 -16.58 15.01
N VAL A 321 14.85 -15.62 14.35
CA VAL A 321 13.95 -15.92 13.22
C VAL A 321 14.64 -16.58 12.05
N ALA A 322 15.97 -16.36 11.88
CA ALA A 322 16.73 -16.99 10.82
C ALA A 322 16.87 -18.50 11.02
N SER A 323 17.02 -18.96 12.26
CA SER A 323 17.13 -20.39 12.59
C SER A 323 15.79 -21.13 12.54
N MET A 324 14.66 -20.42 12.59
CA MET A 324 13.32 -21.03 12.51
C MET A 324 13.01 -21.64 11.14
N GLY A 325 13.70 -21.20 10.10
CA GLY A 325 13.45 -21.58 8.70
C GLY A 325 12.32 -20.78 8.06
N HIS A 326 12.55 -20.42 6.80
CA HIS A 326 11.59 -19.60 6.03
C HIS A 326 10.21 -20.27 5.92
N ASN A 327 9.16 -19.56 6.28
CA ASN A 327 7.77 -20.01 6.27
C ASN A 327 7.50 -21.28 7.14
N SER A 328 8.35 -21.59 8.11
CA SER A 328 8.03 -22.60 9.10
C SER A 328 6.88 -22.16 10.00
N THR A 329 6.29 -23.11 10.71
CA THR A 329 5.21 -22.83 11.68
C THR A 329 5.68 -21.83 12.74
N ASP A 330 6.88 -22.02 13.32
CA ASP A 330 7.43 -21.15 14.35
C ASP A 330 7.67 -19.74 13.81
N TYR A 331 8.22 -19.63 12.59
CA TYR A 331 8.46 -18.35 11.93
C TYR A 331 7.15 -17.57 11.69
N LEU A 332 6.11 -18.24 11.15
CA LEU A 332 4.81 -17.62 10.90
C LEU A 332 4.08 -17.28 12.21
N HIS A 333 4.21 -18.16 13.21
CA HIS A 333 3.61 -17.95 14.52
C HIS A 333 4.12 -16.67 15.19
N VAL A 334 5.43 -16.53 15.36
CA VAL A 334 5.98 -15.33 16.05
C VAL A 334 5.66 -14.03 15.31
N GLN A 335 5.58 -14.05 13.97
CA GLN A 335 5.19 -12.87 13.20
C GLN A 335 3.71 -12.52 13.39
N ALA A 336 2.83 -13.52 13.37
CA ALA A 336 1.41 -13.32 13.59
C ALA A 336 1.12 -12.78 14.99
N GLU A 337 1.77 -13.33 16.00
CA GLU A 337 1.60 -12.90 17.39
C GLU A 337 2.18 -11.49 17.62
N ALA A 338 3.37 -11.17 17.05
CA ALA A 338 3.93 -9.83 17.10
C ALA A 338 3.00 -8.80 16.44
N LYS A 339 2.38 -9.16 15.28
CA LYS A 339 1.40 -8.31 14.62
C LYS A 339 0.17 -8.06 15.51
N LYS A 340 -0.41 -9.08 16.11
CA LYS A 340 -1.56 -8.91 17.01
C LYS A 340 -1.26 -7.90 18.12
N LEU A 341 -0.12 -8.05 18.79
CA LEU A 341 0.29 -7.17 19.88
C LEU A 341 0.49 -5.71 19.41
N ALA A 342 1.17 -5.50 18.27
CA ALA A 342 1.38 -4.17 17.71
C ALA A 342 0.07 -3.52 17.26
N PHE A 343 -0.87 -4.30 16.73
CA PHE A 343 -2.16 -3.79 16.26
C PHE A 343 -3.14 -3.47 17.41
N GLU A 344 -3.06 -4.15 18.54
CA GLU A 344 -3.78 -3.73 19.75
C GLU A 344 -3.25 -2.39 20.28
N ASP A 345 -1.93 -2.22 20.27
CA ASP A 345 -1.32 -0.94 20.64
C ASP A 345 -1.70 0.16 19.63
N ARG A 346 -1.74 -0.16 18.34
CA ARG A 346 -2.19 0.76 17.29
C ARG A 346 -3.63 1.22 17.55
N ALA A 347 -4.54 0.29 17.77
CA ALA A 347 -5.95 0.60 18.03
C ALA A 347 -6.14 1.50 19.28
N ARG A 348 -5.22 1.41 20.25
CA ARG A 348 -5.32 2.15 21.51
C ARG A 348 -4.64 3.50 21.49
N PHE A 349 -3.49 3.63 20.82
CA PHE A 349 -2.59 4.77 21.02
C PHE A 349 -2.37 5.62 19.77
N TYR A 350 -2.60 5.09 18.55
CA TYR A 350 -2.33 5.89 17.35
C TYR A 350 -3.48 6.85 17.10
N ALA A 351 -3.12 8.09 16.90
CA ALA A 351 -4.03 9.17 16.60
C ALA A 351 -3.28 10.33 15.95
N ASP A 352 -3.98 11.36 15.53
CA ASP A 352 -3.37 12.61 15.10
C ASP A 352 -2.68 13.27 16.32
N PRO A 353 -1.34 13.50 16.24
CA PRO A 353 -0.57 14.07 17.35
C PRO A 353 -0.94 15.51 17.69
N ASP A 354 -1.65 16.23 16.83
CA ASP A 354 -2.16 17.57 17.12
C ASP A 354 -3.32 17.52 18.15
N PHE A 355 -4.00 16.37 18.27
CA PHE A 355 -5.15 16.18 19.14
C PHE A 355 -4.92 15.17 20.27
N ALA A 356 -3.86 14.35 20.17
CA ALA A 356 -3.57 13.31 21.15
C ALA A 356 -2.06 13.19 21.43
N ASP A 357 -1.72 12.93 22.69
CA ASP A 357 -0.35 12.66 23.09
C ASP A 357 0.01 11.19 22.81
N VAL A 358 0.50 10.90 21.60
CA VAL A 358 0.90 9.57 21.17
C VAL A 358 2.30 9.25 21.69
N PRO A 359 2.50 8.19 22.49
CA PRO A 359 3.81 7.86 23.07
C PRO A 359 4.74 7.13 22.09
N VAL A 360 5.07 7.75 20.96
CA VAL A 360 5.80 7.12 19.85
C VAL A 360 7.11 6.47 20.31
N GLN A 361 7.96 7.24 21.01
CA GLN A 361 9.28 6.77 21.43
C GLN A 361 9.20 5.56 22.39
N GLN A 362 8.20 5.52 23.25
CA GLN A 362 7.98 4.39 24.13
C GLN A 362 7.47 3.17 23.36
N LEU A 363 6.52 3.37 22.44
CA LEU A 363 5.94 2.30 21.63
C LEU A 363 6.99 1.56 20.79
N ILE A 364 7.96 2.28 20.22
CA ILE A 364 9.03 1.69 19.40
C ILE A 364 10.31 1.38 20.18
N SER A 365 10.31 1.50 21.51
CA SER A 365 11.49 1.21 22.33
C SER A 365 11.78 -0.29 22.42
N GLU A 366 13.04 -0.64 22.54
CA GLU A 366 13.46 -2.04 22.72
C GLU A 366 12.92 -2.64 24.03
N GLU A 367 12.85 -1.82 25.09
CA GLU A 367 12.31 -2.24 26.39
C GLU A 367 10.83 -2.62 26.28
N TYR A 368 10.03 -1.79 25.59
CA TYR A 368 8.62 -2.09 25.39
C TYR A 368 8.42 -3.31 24.47
N GLY A 369 9.19 -3.42 23.40
CA GLY A 369 9.16 -4.61 22.55
C GLY A 369 9.49 -5.89 23.32
N ALA A 370 10.47 -5.84 24.23
CA ALA A 370 10.80 -6.96 25.12
C ALA A 370 9.68 -7.30 26.10
N GLN A 371 8.97 -6.30 26.64
CA GLN A 371 7.79 -6.49 27.50
C GLN A 371 6.64 -7.16 26.74
N ARG A 372 6.32 -6.67 25.53
CA ARG A 372 5.24 -7.23 24.70
C ARG A 372 5.54 -8.68 24.30
N ARG A 373 6.80 -8.98 23.94
CA ARG A 373 7.26 -10.33 23.57
C ARG A 373 7.02 -11.38 24.67
N GLN A 374 7.03 -11.02 25.95
CA GLN A 374 6.79 -11.93 27.06
C GLN A 374 5.38 -12.55 27.05
N GLN A 375 4.47 -12.01 26.26
CA GLN A 375 3.11 -12.54 26.13
C GLN A 375 3.01 -13.62 25.04
N ILE A 376 4.04 -13.80 24.22
CA ILE A 376 4.03 -14.78 23.12
C ILE A 376 4.53 -16.12 23.66
N GLU A 377 3.65 -17.12 23.66
CA GLU A 377 3.98 -18.53 23.95
C GLU A 377 4.12 -19.27 22.62
N MET A 378 5.18 -20.11 22.49
CA MET A 378 5.49 -20.75 21.20
C MET A 378 4.52 -21.88 20.80
N ASP A 379 3.76 -22.40 21.73
CA ASP A 379 2.83 -23.51 21.56
C ASP A 379 1.35 -23.11 21.77
N GLU A 380 1.10 -21.82 22.03
CA GLU A 380 -0.25 -21.30 22.26
C GLU A 380 -0.50 -20.00 21.48
N VAL A 381 -1.70 -19.84 20.91
CA VAL A 381 -2.12 -18.67 20.15
C VAL A 381 -2.75 -17.65 21.09
N LEU A 382 -2.30 -16.39 21.02
CA LEU A 382 -2.98 -15.28 21.70
C LEU A 382 -4.38 -15.09 21.11
N SER A 383 -5.40 -15.41 21.89
CA SER A 383 -6.80 -15.36 21.43
C SER A 383 -7.43 -13.97 21.50
N ALA A 384 -7.00 -13.13 22.44
CA ALA A 384 -7.47 -11.75 22.61
C ALA A 384 -6.44 -10.94 23.41
N PRO A 385 -5.31 -10.52 22.81
CA PRO A 385 -4.35 -9.71 23.53
C PRO A 385 -4.91 -8.33 23.82
N ASP A 386 -4.54 -7.78 24.96
CA ASP A 386 -4.83 -6.37 25.29
C ASP A 386 -3.72 -5.46 24.78
N ALA A 387 -4.04 -4.18 24.56
CA ALA A 387 -3.04 -3.14 24.36
C ALA A 387 -2.11 -3.11 25.58
N GLY A 388 -0.83 -2.88 25.34
CA GLY A 388 0.14 -2.76 26.42
C GLY A 388 0.07 -1.42 27.14
N ASN A 389 1.04 -1.18 27.99
CA ASN A 389 1.16 0.10 28.68
C ASN A 389 2.56 0.70 28.41
N PRO A 390 2.73 1.40 27.29
CA PRO A 390 4.00 2.04 26.95
C PRO A 390 4.40 3.15 27.93
N ARG A 391 3.41 3.73 28.62
CA ARG A 391 3.61 4.63 29.77
C ARG A 391 3.03 3.93 30.98
N SER A 392 3.67 3.99 32.10
CA SER A 392 3.11 3.55 33.40
C SER A 392 1.98 4.49 33.86
N VAL A 393 1.10 4.93 32.97
CA VAL A 393 0.04 5.90 33.24
C VAL A 393 -1.32 5.26 33.00
N THR A 394 -2.09 5.23 34.06
CA THR A 394 -3.53 4.91 34.06
C THR A 394 -4.29 5.90 33.18
N THR A 395 -4.74 5.47 32.00
CA THR A 395 -5.77 6.20 31.26
C THR A 395 -7.10 5.46 31.40
N SER A 396 -8.02 6.11 32.06
CA SER A 396 -9.40 5.68 32.15
C SER A 396 -10.12 5.92 30.82
N GLY A 397 -10.75 4.90 30.29
CA GLY A 397 -11.91 4.99 29.43
C GLY A 397 -11.68 5.00 27.94
N LEU A 398 -11.42 3.84 27.35
CA LEU A 398 -11.91 3.47 26.03
C LEU A 398 -12.41 2.02 26.11
N ASP A 399 -13.55 1.79 25.46
CA ASP A 399 -14.30 0.54 25.51
C ASP A 399 -13.56 -0.60 24.77
N PRO A 400 -13.55 -1.83 25.31
CA PRO A 400 -13.01 -3.02 24.62
C PRO A 400 -13.64 -3.38 23.28
N ALA A 401 -14.78 -2.76 22.94
CA ALA A 401 -15.51 -3.04 21.68
C ALA A 401 -14.78 -2.60 20.38
N MET A 402 -13.72 -1.81 20.44
CA MET A 402 -12.92 -1.39 19.27
C MET A 402 -12.06 -2.51 18.66
N ARG A 403 -12.23 -3.75 19.09
CA ARG A 403 -11.31 -4.86 18.76
C ARG A 403 -11.55 -5.55 17.42
N GLU A 404 -12.64 -5.32 16.73
CA GLU A 404 -12.95 -6.03 15.50
C GLU A 404 -12.94 -5.14 14.25
N ARG A 405 -12.07 -5.47 13.31
CA ARG A 405 -12.10 -5.14 11.88
C ARG A 405 -11.37 -3.88 11.41
N LEU A 406 -10.04 -3.99 11.31
CA LEU A 406 -9.24 -3.19 10.40
C LEU A 406 -8.65 -4.06 9.27
N ASN A 407 -9.50 -4.88 8.62
CA ASN A 407 -9.04 -5.85 7.63
C ASN A 407 -9.32 -5.47 6.16
N ASN A 408 -9.92 -4.31 5.89
CA ASN A 408 -10.31 -3.90 4.54
C ASN A 408 -9.84 -2.46 4.28
N GLY A 409 -8.54 -2.25 4.16
CA GLY A 409 -7.98 -1.01 3.61
C GLY A 409 -7.24 -1.36 2.32
N ASP A 410 -7.53 -0.66 1.23
CA ASP A 410 -6.81 -0.76 -0.02
C ASP A 410 -5.78 0.36 -0.09
N THR A 411 -4.58 0.03 -0.56
CA THR A 411 -3.49 0.99 -0.77
C THR A 411 -2.53 0.45 -1.82
N ILE A 412 -1.72 1.34 -2.39
CA ILE A 412 -0.58 0.93 -3.21
C ILE A 412 0.72 1.25 -2.48
N TYR A 413 1.76 0.53 -2.86
CA TYR A 413 3.14 0.84 -2.48
C TYR A 413 4.02 0.86 -3.71
N LEU A 414 4.87 1.86 -3.80
CA LEU A 414 5.89 1.94 -4.84
C LEU A 414 7.24 2.35 -4.23
N THR A 415 8.32 1.93 -4.89
CA THR A 415 9.67 2.37 -4.55
C THR A 415 10.45 2.64 -5.81
N VAL A 416 11.25 3.69 -5.79
CA VAL A 416 12.12 4.10 -6.91
C VAL A 416 13.49 4.45 -6.37
N ALA A 417 14.52 4.09 -7.13
CA ALA A 417 15.89 4.55 -6.90
C ALA A 417 16.48 5.08 -8.20
N ASP A 418 17.19 6.19 -8.16
CA ASP A 418 17.90 6.73 -9.31
C ASP A 418 19.41 6.45 -9.28
N SER A 419 20.14 6.92 -10.29
CA SER A 419 21.58 6.70 -10.41
C SER A 419 22.44 7.53 -9.45
N SER A 420 21.87 8.52 -8.78
CA SER A 420 22.55 9.29 -7.73
C SER A 420 22.54 8.55 -6.39
N GLY A 421 21.64 7.57 -6.25
CA GLY A 421 21.35 6.87 -5.01
C GLY A 421 20.18 7.45 -4.22
N MET A 422 19.47 8.44 -4.76
CA MET A 422 18.19 8.89 -4.19
C MET A 422 17.16 7.76 -4.27
N MET A 423 16.43 7.57 -3.20
CA MET A 423 15.40 6.57 -3.08
C MET A 423 14.14 7.16 -2.45
#